data_032690df8c578d16922df98dad32a19d
#
_entry.id   032690df8c578d16922df98dad32a19d
#
_cell.length_a   1.000
_cell.length_b   1.000
_cell.length_c   1.000
_cell.angle_alpha   90.00
_cell.angle_beta   90.00
_cell.angle_gamma   90.00
#
_symmetry.space_group_name_H-M   'P 1'
#
loop_
_entity.id
_entity.type
_entity.pdbx_description
1 polymer ?
#
loop_
_entity_poly.entity_id
_entity_poly.type
_entity_poly.pdbx_seq_one_letter_code
_entity_poly.pdbx_strand_id
1 'polypeptide(L)'
;FFVAMGPISQHGNTAHAAFRASVDLGQDGPPWDYNGGFDLRQTGSGWKVVWSPSVINPGLSPGLRLAVVSSTPRRALLEDARGASLQLPSTAYVAGVRPDRLTHPEVTAARLGRITKLDPTQLLGFILAAPRSSFQELVVLRPAQYNRMASRLARVPGLIIKPEQLRLFSSIAPTVVGSVGTETSSTLRDQGIAYRPGATVGLSGLQRARQHDLAGTPTIKVVTETARGHQVAVLRSWPGQASTPVRTTIDSGLQTAADTAMESLPQSAAVVAVQASTGRILTVAQHTAGGTPAIDPLAGRYPPGPAFTIVSTAALLAGGLNVNTQVPCHSVNDVGGRIFTNVQPEPGLGPQPAFEEDFAHACGTAFSGLSWRLNGRDLTAAASGFGLGAPWQLPLPSFSGSMPTPSGVAAVAAGTIGEGSVQVSPLGMAIVAAQVATGTRHTPSLTPGATHAAKGGDPPFSAADLATLRTLMRATVQNGAATEANLAGQQVYGQVGTVAMKTGKHPVWASWFVGYRGDVAIAVLELSHSPATSAAPLAAQILAAAP
;
A
#
# COMPACT_ATOMS: atom_id res chain seq x y z
N PHE A 1 21.89 -31.63 4.11
CA PHE A 1 22.70 -32.61 3.35
C PHE A 1 22.28 -34.02 3.76
N PHE A 2 21.88 -34.82 2.80
CA PHE A 2 21.50 -36.23 3.01
C PHE A 2 22.20 -37.10 1.97
N VAL A 3 22.71 -38.27 2.39
CA VAL A 3 23.34 -39.26 1.50
C VAL A 3 22.71 -40.63 1.75
N ALA A 4 22.22 -41.24 0.69
CA ALA A 4 21.76 -42.63 0.70
C ALA A 4 22.77 -43.50 -0.06
N MET A 5 23.25 -44.57 0.59
CA MET A 5 24.11 -45.55 -0.07
C MET A 5 23.29 -46.39 -1.06
N GLY A 6 23.85 -46.55 -2.24
CA GLY A 6 23.34 -47.42 -3.29
C GLY A 6 24.07 -48.78 -3.30
N PRO A 7 23.97 -49.55 -4.41
CA PRO A 7 24.61 -50.85 -4.53
C PRO A 7 26.14 -50.75 -4.48
N ILE A 8 26.75 -51.78 -3.92
CA ILE A 8 28.18 -51.97 -3.87
C ILE A 8 28.52 -53.15 -4.75
N SER A 9 29.44 -52.97 -5.68
CA SER A 9 29.97 -54.04 -6.52
C SER A 9 31.45 -54.32 -6.15
N GLN A 10 31.76 -55.56 -5.80
CA GLN A 10 33.13 -55.94 -5.41
C GLN A 10 33.76 -56.86 -6.46
N HIS A 11 35.03 -56.59 -6.77
CA HIS A 11 35.84 -57.43 -7.65
C HIS A 11 37.23 -57.60 -7.01
N GLY A 12 37.43 -58.76 -6.35
CA GLY A 12 38.66 -59.05 -5.63
C GLY A 12 38.95 -58.03 -4.53
N ASN A 13 40.10 -57.36 -4.59
CA ASN A 13 40.54 -56.36 -3.62
C ASN A 13 40.07 -54.92 -3.93
N THR A 14 39.18 -54.75 -4.90
CA THR A 14 38.55 -53.48 -5.23
C THR A 14 37.04 -53.55 -5.14
N ALA A 15 36.41 -52.46 -4.77
CA ALA A 15 34.95 -52.33 -4.80
C ALA A 15 34.55 -50.93 -5.24
N HIS A 16 33.37 -50.81 -5.88
CA HIS A 16 32.74 -49.54 -6.21
C HIS A 16 31.44 -49.42 -5.43
N ALA A 17 31.31 -48.28 -4.72
CA ALA A 17 30.06 -47.97 -3.96
C ALA A 17 29.40 -46.76 -4.61
N ALA A 18 28.13 -46.94 -5.02
CA ALA A 18 27.30 -45.85 -5.50
C ALA A 18 26.60 -45.14 -4.33
N PHE A 19 26.23 -43.88 -4.52
CA PHE A 19 25.41 -43.14 -3.58
C PHE A 19 24.50 -42.14 -4.30
N ARG A 20 23.41 -41.72 -3.61
CA ARG A 20 22.60 -40.56 -3.97
C ARG A 20 22.80 -39.50 -2.89
N ALA A 21 23.11 -38.28 -3.31
CA ALA A 21 23.18 -37.13 -2.44
C ALA A 21 22.05 -36.14 -2.70
N SER A 22 21.54 -35.54 -1.63
CA SER A 22 20.60 -34.43 -1.67
C SER A 22 21.19 -33.28 -0.85
N VAL A 23 21.44 -32.16 -1.49
CA VAL A 23 22.15 -31.01 -0.91
C VAL A 23 21.23 -29.80 -0.90
N ASP A 24 20.92 -29.29 0.29
CA ASP A 24 20.31 -27.98 0.45
C ASP A 24 21.35 -26.91 0.12
N LEU A 25 21.04 -26.08 -0.87
CA LEU A 25 21.95 -25.01 -1.34
C LEU A 25 21.83 -23.72 -0.50
N GLY A 26 20.96 -23.71 0.52
CA GLY A 26 20.72 -22.53 1.37
C GLY A 26 20.08 -21.35 0.63
N GLN A 27 19.39 -21.63 -0.49
CA GLN A 27 18.76 -20.62 -1.35
C GLN A 27 17.23 -20.74 -1.34
N ASP A 28 16.65 -21.46 -0.38
CA ASP A 28 15.23 -21.81 -0.29
C ASP A 28 14.63 -22.38 -1.59
N GLY A 29 15.48 -22.88 -2.46
CA GLY A 29 15.13 -23.57 -3.70
C GLY A 29 15.01 -25.09 -3.50
N PRO A 30 14.69 -25.86 -4.56
CA PRO A 30 14.69 -27.29 -4.49
C PRO A 30 16.09 -27.80 -4.16
N PRO A 31 16.20 -28.91 -3.40
CA PRO A 31 17.49 -29.51 -3.10
C PRO A 31 18.19 -29.96 -4.39
N TRP A 32 19.48 -29.90 -4.38
CA TRP A 32 20.29 -30.44 -5.47
C TRP A 32 20.53 -31.94 -5.28
N ASP A 33 19.78 -32.74 -6.03
CA ASP A 33 19.93 -34.18 -6.06
C ASP A 33 20.92 -34.58 -7.15
N TYR A 34 21.87 -35.46 -6.80
CA TYR A 34 22.79 -36.08 -7.78
C TYR A 34 23.18 -37.48 -7.33
N ASN A 35 23.59 -38.30 -8.29
CA ASN A 35 24.18 -39.60 -8.05
C ASN A 35 25.71 -39.49 -8.13
N GLY A 36 26.39 -40.19 -7.25
CA GLY A 36 27.83 -40.28 -7.21
C GLY A 36 28.29 -41.68 -6.88
N GLY A 37 29.58 -41.87 -6.84
CA GLY A 37 30.19 -43.12 -6.44
C GLY A 37 31.66 -42.94 -6.06
N PHE A 38 32.19 -43.89 -5.35
CA PHE A 38 33.58 -43.91 -4.97
C PHE A 38 34.15 -45.32 -4.99
N ASP A 39 35.43 -45.40 -5.34
CA ASP A 39 36.15 -46.64 -5.36
C ASP A 39 36.78 -46.92 -4.01
N LEU A 40 36.81 -48.20 -3.66
CA LEU A 40 37.38 -48.74 -2.45
C LEU A 40 38.47 -49.72 -2.80
N ARG A 41 39.51 -49.74 -1.97
CA ARG A 41 40.59 -50.72 -2.05
C ARG A 41 40.80 -51.42 -0.72
N GLN A 42 40.88 -52.73 -0.73
CA GLN A 42 41.20 -53.52 0.45
C GLN A 42 42.68 -53.39 0.76
N THR A 43 42.99 -53.05 2.01
CA THR A 43 44.35 -52.93 2.56
C THR A 43 44.47 -53.83 3.78
N GLY A 44 45.66 -53.99 4.33
CA GLY A 44 45.86 -54.79 5.57
C GLY A 44 45.08 -54.25 6.80
N SER A 45 44.61 -53.00 6.75
CA SER A 45 43.78 -52.36 7.78
C SER A 45 42.29 -52.24 7.41
N GLY A 46 41.83 -53.03 6.40
CA GLY A 46 40.44 -53.02 5.92
C GLY A 46 40.24 -52.21 4.65
N TRP A 47 38.98 -52.02 4.27
CA TRP A 47 38.58 -51.25 3.10
C TRP A 47 38.86 -49.76 3.30
N LYS A 48 39.51 -49.12 2.30
CA LYS A 48 39.77 -47.67 2.27
C LYS A 48 39.21 -47.06 1.01
N VAL A 49 38.68 -45.84 1.11
CA VAL A 49 38.23 -45.04 -0.02
C VAL A 49 39.44 -44.55 -0.83
N VAL A 50 39.42 -44.76 -2.11
CA VAL A 50 40.38 -44.15 -3.05
C VAL A 50 39.95 -42.73 -3.27
N TRP A 51 40.64 -41.81 -2.58
CA TRP A 51 40.23 -40.39 -2.59
C TRP A 51 40.49 -39.74 -3.96
N SER A 52 39.45 -39.10 -4.48
CA SER A 52 39.50 -38.12 -5.56
C SER A 52 38.42 -37.08 -5.35
N PRO A 53 38.49 -35.88 -5.93
CA PRO A 53 37.39 -34.90 -5.83
C PRO A 53 36.04 -35.43 -6.34
N SER A 54 36.03 -36.36 -7.28
CA SER A 54 34.84 -37.00 -7.82
C SER A 54 34.06 -37.82 -6.77
N VAL A 55 34.70 -38.17 -5.63
CA VAL A 55 34.01 -38.78 -4.48
C VAL A 55 32.96 -37.84 -3.90
N ILE A 56 33.18 -36.52 -3.96
CA ILE A 56 32.21 -35.54 -3.53
C ILE A 56 31.11 -35.35 -4.60
N ASN A 57 31.54 -35.12 -5.83
CA ASN A 57 30.62 -34.96 -6.98
C ASN A 57 31.34 -35.40 -8.27
N PRO A 58 30.72 -36.19 -9.16
CA PRO A 58 31.33 -36.67 -10.40
C PRO A 58 31.86 -35.56 -11.33
N GLY A 59 31.31 -34.35 -11.23
CA GLY A 59 31.77 -33.18 -12.01
C GLY A 59 33.02 -32.49 -11.44
N LEU A 60 33.56 -32.94 -10.29
CA LEU A 60 34.75 -32.35 -9.69
C LEU A 60 36.03 -33.06 -10.19
N SER A 61 37.00 -32.24 -10.59
CA SER A 61 38.37 -32.66 -10.92
C SER A 61 39.39 -31.98 -9.99
N PRO A 62 40.63 -32.46 -9.91
CA PRO A 62 41.66 -31.81 -9.09
C PRO A 62 41.82 -30.33 -9.42
N GLY A 63 41.86 -29.48 -8.37
CA GLY A 63 41.95 -28.03 -8.50
C GLY A 63 40.63 -27.29 -8.71
N LEU A 64 39.53 -28.03 -8.83
CA LEU A 64 38.16 -27.43 -8.91
C LEU A 64 37.44 -27.51 -7.56
N ARG A 65 36.54 -26.57 -7.34
CA ARG A 65 35.60 -26.58 -6.22
C ARG A 65 34.15 -26.33 -6.72
N LEU A 66 33.17 -26.69 -5.91
CA LEU A 66 31.78 -26.34 -6.14
C LEU A 66 31.52 -24.92 -5.67
N ALA A 67 30.69 -24.20 -6.41
CA ALA A 67 30.13 -22.92 -6.00
C ALA A 67 28.66 -22.79 -6.43
N VAL A 68 27.91 -21.99 -5.70
CA VAL A 68 26.54 -21.64 -6.03
C VAL A 68 26.53 -20.20 -6.56
N VAL A 69 26.08 -20.03 -7.78
CA VAL A 69 25.88 -18.74 -8.42
C VAL A 69 24.38 -18.43 -8.37
N SER A 70 24.03 -17.39 -7.65
CA SER A 70 22.65 -16.87 -7.61
C SER A 70 22.60 -15.54 -8.34
N SER A 71 21.75 -15.45 -9.37
CA SER A 71 21.50 -14.23 -10.13
C SER A 71 20.07 -13.78 -9.89
N THR A 72 19.90 -12.80 -9.01
CA THR A 72 18.60 -12.21 -8.71
C THR A 72 18.27 -11.13 -9.74
N PRO A 73 17.05 -11.12 -10.32
CA PRO A 73 16.61 -10.03 -11.18
C PRO A 73 16.68 -8.69 -10.44
N ARG A 74 16.93 -7.61 -11.16
CA ARG A 74 16.71 -6.27 -10.58
C ARG A 74 15.24 -6.10 -10.28
N ARG A 75 14.93 -5.55 -9.10
CA ARG A 75 13.54 -5.26 -8.72
C ARG A 75 12.90 -4.34 -9.75
N ALA A 76 11.75 -4.77 -10.31
CA ALA A 76 10.99 -3.99 -11.26
C ALA A 76 10.30 -2.80 -10.57
N LEU A 77 9.82 -1.86 -11.36
CA LEU A 77 9.27 -0.60 -10.90
C LEU A 77 7.74 -0.66 -10.81
N LEU A 78 7.21 0.12 -9.89
CA LEU A 78 5.82 0.55 -9.92
C LEU A 78 5.74 1.76 -10.85
N GLU A 79 4.82 1.72 -11.79
CA GLU A 79 4.63 2.74 -12.81
C GLU A 79 3.31 3.48 -12.60
N ASP A 80 3.27 4.74 -12.97
CA ASP A 80 2.05 5.53 -13.05
C ASP A 80 1.15 5.09 -14.22
N ALA A 81 0.02 5.76 -14.42
CA ALA A 81 -0.92 5.45 -15.49
C ALA A 81 -0.31 5.58 -16.90
N ARG A 82 0.75 6.36 -17.08
CA ARG A 82 1.44 6.61 -18.35
C ARG A 82 2.70 5.77 -18.53
N GLY A 83 3.11 4.98 -17.52
CA GLY A 83 4.30 4.13 -17.53
C GLY A 83 5.56 4.81 -16.98
N ALA A 84 5.44 5.98 -16.38
CA ALA A 84 6.56 6.61 -15.68
C ALA A 84 6.75 5.98 -14.29
N SER A 85 8.01 5.90 -13.83
CA SER A 85 8.30 5.32 -12.53
C SER A 85 7.75 6.16 -11.38
N LEU A 86 6.99 5.54 -10.50
CA LEU A 86 6.59 6.13 -9.22
C LEU A 86 7.73 6.15 -8.18
N GLN A 87 8.79 5.40 -8.40
CA GLN A 87 9.95 5.35 -7.50
C GLN A 87 11.03 6.30 -7.99
N LEU A 88 11.56 7.08 -7.05
CA LEU A 88 12.60 8.08 -7.30
C LEU A 88 13.98 7.50 -6.98
N PRO A 89 15.04 7.93 -7.70
CA PRO A 89 16.41 7.60 -7.34
C PRO A 89 16.71 8.08 -5.91
N SER A 90 17.33 7.23 -5.14
CA SER A 90 17.78 7.56 -3.78
C SER A 90 19.05 6.79 -3.45
N THR A 91 19.90 7.36 -2.60
CA THR A 91 21.10 6.67 -2.15
C THR A 91 20.73 5.42 -1.36
N ALA A 92 21.37 4.31 -1.71
CA ALA A 92 21.34 3.06 -0.97
C ALA A 92 22.77 2.64 -0.64
N TYR A 93 22.98 1.93 0.45
CA TYR A 93 24.29 1.40 0.83
C TYR A 93 24.28 -0.12 0.67
N VAL A 94 24.94 -0.60 -0.36
CA VAL A 94 25.07 -2.03 -0.65
C VAL A 94 26.27 -2.57 0.11
N ALA A 95 26.01 -3.40 1.11
CA ALA A 95 27.03 -4.04 1.92
C ALA A 95 27.22 -5.49 1.47
N GLY A 96 28.45 -5.88 1.21
CA GLY A 96 28.80 -7.20 0.71
C GLY A 96 30.26 -7.54 0.98
N VAL A 97 30.68 -8.69 0.48
CA VAL A 97 32.05 -9.23 0.65
C VAL A 97 32.59 -9.76 -0.66
N ARG A 98 33.90 -9.95 -0.71
CA ARG A 98 34.57 -10.82 -1.69
C ARG A 98 35.15 -12.01 -0.93
N PRO A 99 34.66 -13.25 -1.17
CA PRO A 99 35.10 -14.43 -0.42
C PRO A 99 36.59 -14.68 -0.45
N ASP A 100 37.28 -14.36 -1.58
CA ASP A 100 38.75 -14.49 -1.73
C ASP A 100 39.57 -13.54 -0.85
N ARG A 101 38.93 -12.50 -0.28
CA ARG A 101 39.56 -11.50 0.59
C ARG A 101 39.23 -11.69 2.07
N LEU A 102 38.45 -12.72 2.41
CA LEU A 102 38.08 -13.01 3.78
C LEU A 102 39.06 -14.00 4.41
N THR A 103 39.69 -13.58 5.50
CA THR A 103 40.52 -14.48 6.32
C THR A 103 39.67 -15.34 7.25
N HIS A 104 38.61 -14.74 7.82
CA HIS A 104 37.69 -15.35 8.79
C HIS A 104 36.23 -15.06 8.43
N PRO A 105 35.66 -15.78 7.42
CA PRO A 105 34.29 -15.54 6.97
C PRO A 105 33.25 -15.73 8.10
N GLU A 106 33.49 -16.64 9.06
CA GLU A 106 32.66 -16.89 10.22
C GLU A 106 32.56 -15.66 11.15
N VAL A 107 33.67 -14.93 11.32
CA VAL A 107 33.70 -13.69 12.14
C VAL A 107 32.94 -12.58 11.41
N THR A 108 33.09 -12.47 10.10
CA THR A 108 32.37 -11.51 9.27
C THR A 108 30.87 -11.75 9.34
N ALA A 109 30.45 -12.99 9.12
CA ALA A 109 29.02 -13.39 9.19
C ALA A 109 28.42 -13.14 10.58
N ALA A 110 29.13 -13.53 11.65
CA ALA A 110 28.67 -13.36 13.02
C ALA A 110 28.52 -11.88 13.41
N ARG A 111 29.48 -11.01 13.03
CA ARG A 111 29.42 -9.58 13.33
C ARG A 111 28.34 -8.87 12.51
N LEU A 112 28.26 -9.15 11.21
CA LEU A 112 27.25 -8.57 10.34
C LEU A 112 25.83 -8.99 10.78
N GLY A 113 25.62 -10.28 11.04
CA GLY A 113 24.35 -10.81 11.51
C GLY A 113 23.88 -10.15 12.81
N ARG A 114 24.79 -9.95 13.80
CA ARG A 114 24.47 -9.24 15.05
C ARG A 114 24.06 -7.79 14.83
N ILE A 115 24.67 -7.08 13.87
CA ILE A 115 24.37 -5.67 13.56
C ILE A 115 23.04 -5.55 12.81
N THR A 116 22.82 -6.43 11.82
CA THR A 116 21.66 -6.38 10.90
C THR A 116 20.49 -7.24 11.36
N LYS A 117 20.66 -8.07 12.40
CA LYS A 117 19.71 -9.07 12.89
C LYS A 117 19.40 -10.19 11.89
N LEU A 118 20.32 -10.44 10.97
CA LEU A 118 20.26 -11.59 10.07
C LEU A 118 20.88 -12.82 10.72
N ASP A 119 20.45 -14.02 10.31
CA ASP A 119 21.01 -15.28 10.82
C ASP A 119 22.49 -15.43 10.41
N PRO A 120 23.43 -15.50 11.35
CA PRO A 120 24.86 -15.62 11.04
C PRO A 120 25.22 -16.92 10.33
N THR A 121 24.51 -18.03 10.61
CA THR A 121 24.75 -19.34 10.00
C THR A 121 24.38 -19.34 8.53
N GLN A 122 23.23 -18.76 8.21
CA GLN A 122 22.78 -18.59 6.84
C GLN A 122 23.70 -17.64 6.05
N LEU A 123 24.11 -16.52 6.67
CA LEU A 123 25.08 -15.60 6.06
C LEU A 123 26.42 -16.30 5.77
N LEU A 124 26.93 -17.10 6.70
CA LEU A 124 28.16 -17.86 6.51
C LEU A 124 28.02 -18.86 5.36
N GLY A 125 26.94 -19.64 5.35
CA GLY A 125 26.65 -20.59 4.27
C GLY A 125 26.62 -19.90 2.91
N PHE A 126 25.97 -18.74 2.83
CA PHE A 126 25.88 -17.94 1.62
C PHE A 126 27.25 -17.40 1.14
N ILE A 127 28.09 -16.91 2.07
CA ILE A 127 29.46 -16.45 1.77
C ILE A 127 30.33 -17.60 1.29
N LEU A 128 30.28 -18.76 1.94
CA LEU A 128 31.10 -19.91 1.60
C LEU A 128 30.70 -20.56 0.27
N ALA A 129 29.41 -20.55 -0.06
CA ALA A 129 28.91 -21.09 -1.33
C ALA A 129 29.18 -20.17 -2.53
N ALA A 130 29.40 -18.88 -2.30
CA ALA A 130 29.56 -17.89 -3.38
C ALA A 130 30.87 -18.08 -4.18
N PRO A 131 30.91 -17.65 -5.46
CA PRO A 131 32.12 -17.61 -6.25
C PRO A 131 33.19 -16.75 -5.59
N ARG A 132 34.43 -17.27 -5.54
CA ARG A 132 35.52 -16.67 -4.73
C ARG A 132 35.85 -15.24 -5.09
N SER A 133 35.93 -14.93 -6.38
CA SER A 133 36.42 -13.64 -6.88
C SER A 133 35.28 -12.60 -7.07
N SER A 134 34.04 -13.00 -6.94
CA SER A 134 32.86 -12.11 -7.16
C SER A 134 32.50 -11.32 -5.90
N PHE A 135 32.07 -10.07 -6.11
CA PHE A 135 31.43 -9.32 -5.02
C PHE A 135 30.07 -9.95 -4.72
N GLN A 136 29.93 -10.40 -3.49
CA GLN A 136 28.70 -10.99 -3.00
C GLN A 136 27.95 -9.96 -2.15
N GLU A 137 26.84 -9.44 -2.68
CA GLU A 137 25.93 -8.58 -1.94
C GLU A 137 25.27 -9.38 -0.80
N LEU A 138 25.28 -8.83 0.40
CA LEU A 138 24.68 -9.44 1.59
C LEU A 138 23.45 -8.69 2.06
N VAL A 139 23.47 -7.35 2.04
CA VAL A 139 22.35 -6.52 2.50
C VAL A 139 22.39 -5.15 1.85
N VAL A 140 21.19 -4.60 1.56
CA VAL A 140 21.00 -3.22 1.08
C VAL A 140 20.35 -2.40 2.19
N LEU A 141 21.01 -1.31 2.57
CA LEU A 141 20.59 -0.44 3.67
C LEU A 141 20.14 0.92 3.13
N ARG A 142 19.03 1.44 3.67
CA ARG A 142 18.64 2.83 3.43
C ARG A 142 19.55 3.79 4.23
N PRO A 143 19.70 5.07 3.82
CA PRO A 143 20.62 6.02 4.46
C PRO A 143 20.45 6.11 5.98
N ALA A 144 19.23 6.24 6.47
CA ALA A 144 18.96 6.32 7.89
C ALA A 144 19.36 5.06 8.68
N GLN A 145 19.27 3.86 8.08
CA GLN A 145 19.74 2.62 8.70
C GLN A 145 21.26 2.58 8.71
N TYR A 146 21.89 2.88 7.56
CA TYR A 146 23.35 2.92 7.45
C TYR A 146 23.95 3.89 8.47
N ASN A 147 23.47 5.12 8.53
CA ASN A 147 24.00 6.15 9.45
C ASN A 147 23.96 5.69 10.92
N ARG A 148 22.90 5.00 11.35
CA ARG A 148 22.80 4.44 12.71
C ARG A 148 23.75 3.29 12.98
N MET A 149 24.24 2.61 11.95
CA MET A 149 25.06 1.39 12.06
C MET A 149 26.50 1.61 11.57
N ALA A 150 26.82 2.72 10.92
CA ALA A 150 28.05 2.96 10.17
C ALA A 150 29.32 2.62 10.98
N SER A 151 29.44 3.11 12.21
CA SER A 151 30.58 2.87 13.07
C SER A 151 30.76 1.40 13.46
N ARG A 152 29.68 0.64 13.56
CA ARG A 152 29.72 -0.81 13.84
C ARG A 152 30.03 -1.60 12.58
N LEU A 153 29.46 -1.23 11.44
CA LEU A 153 29.70 -1.85 10.15
C LEU A 153 31.16 -1.69 9.71
N ALA A 154 31.77 -0.53 9.94
CA ALA A 154 33.18 -0.28 9.65
C ALA A 154 34.16 -1.22 10.41
N ARG A 155 33.72 -1.85 11.50
CA ARG A 155 34.51 -2.81 12.28
C ARG A 155 34.29 -4.27 11.86
N VAL A 156 33.50 -4.53 10.83
CA VAL A 156 33.27 -5.89 10.32
C VAL A 156 34.38 -6.24 9.34
N PRO A 157 35.21 -7.27 9.63
CA PRO A 157 36.35 -7.61 8.77
C PRO A 157 35.91 -7.99 7.35
N GLY A 158 36.56 -7.41 6.35
CA GLY A 158 36.33 -7.73 4.95
C GLY A 158 34.99 -7.27 4.37
N LEU A 159 34.17 -6.53 5.14
CA LEU A 159 32.93 -5.94 4.64
C LEU A 159 33.25 -4.76 3.71
N ILE A 160 32.64 -4.76 2.56
CA ILE A 160 32.72 -3.70 1.55
C ILE A 160 31.35 -3.03 1.48
N ILE A 161 31.31 -1.70 1.60
CA ILE A 161 30.06 -0.94 1.51
C ILE A 161 30.19 0.03 0.34
N LYS A 162 29.23 -0.02 -0.57
CA LYS A 162 29.16 0.84 -1.75
C LYS A 162 27.91 1.68 -1.71
N PRO A 163 28.02 3.01 -1.82
CA PRO A 163 26.85 3.85 -2.08
C PRO A 163 26.42 3.67 -3.56
N GLU A 164 25.15 3.43 -3.77
CA GLU A 164 24.56 3.27 -5.11
C GLU A 164 23.25 4.07 -5.20
N GLN A 165 22.94 4.60 -6.39
CA GLN A 165 21.67 5.24 -6.67
C GLN A 165 20.65 4.19 -7.11
N LEU A 166 19.72 3.86 -6.22
CA LEU A 166 18.70 2.85 -6.48
C LEU A 166 17.29 3.47 -6.37
N ARG A 167 16.32 2.95 -7.12
CA ARG A 167 14.92 3.34 -7.04
C ARG A 167 14.16 2.45 -6.04
N LEU A 168 14.54 2.53 -4.76
CA LEU A 168 14.03 1.64 -3.72
C LEU A 168 13.35 2.38 -2.55
N PHE A 169 13.93 3.48 -2.08
CA PHE A 169 13.59 4.05 -0.78
C PHE A 169 12.84 5.38 -0.85
N SER A 170 12.69 5.95 -2.03
CA SER A 170 11.94 7.18 -2.26
C SER A 170 10.91 6.98 -3.37
N SER A 171 9.74 7.56 -3.22
CA SER A 171 8.65 7.45 -4.21
C SER A 171 7.69 8.62 -4.09
N ILE A 172 7.03 8.96 -5.20
CA ILE A 172 5.75 9.66 -5.21
C ILE A 172 4.65 8.66 -4.80
N ALA A 173 3.52 9.13 -4.28
CA ALA A 173 2.45 8.29 -3.74
C ALA A 173 2.94 7.25 -2.70
N PRO A 174 3.70 7.63 -1.66
CA PRO A 174 4.31 6.67 -0.73
C PRO A 174 3.29 5.77 -0.03
N THR A 175 2.07 6.23 0.19
CA THR A 175 0.95 5.46 0.76
C THR A 175 0.55 4.28 -0.12
N VAL A 176 0.56 4.46 -1.44
CA VAL A 176 0.24 3.42 -2.43
C VAL A 176 1.45 2.55 -2.72
N VAL A 177 2.58 3.17 -3.04
CA VAL A 177 3.82 2.47 -3.36
C VAL A 177 4.28 1.62 -2.18
N GLY A 178 4.26 2.17 -0.99
CA GLY A 178 4.77 1.51 0.21
C GLY A 178 6.28 1.56 0.30
N SER A 179 6.82 0.70 1.14
CA SER A 179 8.26 0.66 1.46
C SER A 179 8.87 -0.70 1.19
N VAL A 180 10.17 -0.69 0.95
CA VAL A 180 10.99 -1.89 0.88
C VAL A 180 12.03 -1.90 2.01
N GLY A 181 12.55 -3.06 2.32
CA GLY A 181 13.62 -3.18 3.32
C GLY A 181 14.16 -4.59 3.37
N THR A 182 15.16 -4.75 4.23
CA THR A 182 15.74 -6.05 4.53
C THR A 182 14.84 -6.76 5.52
N GLU A 183 14.45 -7.96 5.22
CA GLU A 183 13.58 -8.73 6.08
C GLU A 183 14.35 -9.72 6.94
N THR A 184 13.82 -9.97 8.12
CA THR A 184 14.29 -11.00 9.04
C THR A 184 13.58 -12.33 8.74
N SER A 185 14.20 -13.43 9.12
CA SER A 185 13.73 -14.80 8.83
C SER A 185 12.29 -15.15 9.25
N SER A 186 11.65 -14.35 10.12
CA SER A 186 10.25 -14.57 10.51
C SER A 186 9.25 -14.14 9.44
N THR A 187 9.46 -13.01 8.81
CA THR A 187 8.57 -12.42 7.80
C THR A 187 8.70 -13.10 6.43
N LEU A 188 9.85 -13.69 6.11
CA LEU A 188 10.03 -14.49 4.89
C LEU A 188 9.14 -15.73 4.89
N ARG A 189 8.96 -16.36 6.07
CA ARG A 189 8.08 -17.53 6.20
C ARG A 189 6.61 -17.21 5.96
N ASP A 190 6.18 -16.02 6.37
CA ASP A 190 4.78 -15.59 6.20
C ASP A 190 4.43 -15.25 4.74
N GLN A 191 5.43 -14.97 3.91
CA GLN A 191 5.24 -14.64 2.49
C GLN A 191 5.40 -15.85 1.56
N GLY A 192 5.81 -17.01 2.08
CA GLY A 192 5.92 -18.26 1.33
C GLY A 192 6.91 -18.23 0.16
N ILE A 193 7.89 -17.32 0.18
CA ILE A 193 8.78 -17.04 -0.94
C ILE A 193 10.23 -17.30 -0.56
N ALA A 194 10.93 -17.97 -1.46
CA ALA A 194 12.34 -18.30 -1.42
C ALA A 194 13.25 -17.07 -1.61
N TYR A 195 13.36 -16.20 -0.61
CA TYR A 195 14.34 -15.13 -0.63
C TYR A 195 15.48 -15.41 0.35
N ARG A 196 16.70 -15.12 -0.11
CA ARG A 196 17.90 -15.25 0.73
C ARG A 196 17.87 -14.25 1.88
N PRO A 197 18.49 -14.55 3.03
CA PRO A 197 18.70 -13.59 4.10
C PRO A 197 19.37 -12.32 3.59
N GLY A 198 18.84 -11.17 3.97
CA GLY A 198 19.34 -9.87 3.49
C GLY A 198 18.76 -9.40 2.17
N ALA A 199 17.91 -10.18 1.51
CA ALA A 199 17.21 -9.75 0.31
C ALA A 199 16.30 -8.54 0.59
N THR A 200 16.16 -7.67 -0.41
CA THR A 200 15.24 -6.54 -0.35
C THR A 200 13.83 -6.99 -0.72
N VAL A 201 12.90 -6.84 0.23
CA VAL A 201 11.49 -7.24 0.07
C VAL A 201 10.56 -6.06 0.31
N GLY A 202 9.33 -6.15 -0.20
CA GLY A 202 8.27 -5.18 0.08
C GLY A 202 7.73 -5.34 1.49
N LEU A 203 7.74 -4.25 2.26
CA LEU A 203 7.26 -4.23 3.65
C LEU A 203 5.82 -3.70 3.76
N SER A 204 5.41 -2.83 2.86
CA SER A 204 4.07 -2.23 2.84
C SER A 204 3.65 -1.85 1.42
N GLY A 205 2.40 -1.44 1.28
CA GLY A 205 1.83 -0.94 0.03
C GLY A 205 1.91 -1.95 -1.11
N LEU A 206 1.93 -1.45 -2.34
CA LEU A 206 2.06 -2.28 -3.55
C LEU A 206 3.41 -3.00 -3.60
N GLN A 207 4.46 -2.46 -2.98
CA GLN A 207 5.74 -3.15 -2.84
C GLN A 207 5.58 -4.52 -2.17
N ARG A 208 4.72 -4.62 -1.14
CA ARG A 208 4.40 -5.88 -0.47
C ARG A 208 3.35 -6.68 -1.24
N ALA A 209 2.24 -6.05 -1.62
CA ALA A 209 1.13 -6.73 -2.27
C ALA A 209 1.50 -7.36 -3.63
N ARG A 210 2.49 -6.79 -4.33
CA ARG A 210 2.98 -7.25 -5.64
C ARG A 210 4.45 -7.71 -5.57
N GLN A 211 4.87 -8.19 -4.40
CA GLN A 211 6.26 -8.61 -4.15
C GLN A 211 6.76 -9.60 -5.21
N HIS A 212 5.93 -10.60 -5.55
CA HIS A 212 6.30 -11.65 -6.49
C HIS A 212 6.60 -11.10 -7.89
N ASP A 213 5.73 -10.22 -8.39
CA ASP A 213 5.89 -9.60 -9.71
C ASP A 213 7.14 -8.70 -9.73
N LEU A 214 7.27 -7.84 -8.69
CA LEU A 214 8.32 -6.84 -8.63
C LEU A 214 9.72 -7.41 -8.38
N ALA A 215 9.84 -8.48 -7.61
CA ALA A 215 11.13 -9.07 -7.29
C ALA A 215 11.57 -10.15 -8.29
N GLY A 216 10.62 -10.87 -8.88
CA GLY A 216 10.91 -12.12 -9.59
C GLY A 216 11.53 -13.16 -8.65
N THR A 217 12.15 -14.20 -9.22
CA THR A 217 12.89 -15.21 -8.45
C THR A 217 14.29 -15.39 -9.02
N PRO A 218 15.30 -15.72 -8.18
CA PRO A 218 16.68 -15.86 -8.64
C PRO A 218 16.86 -17.10 -9.53
N THR A 219 17.71 -16.97 -10.55
CA THR A 219 18.30 -18.12 -11.23
C THR A 219 19.44 -18.65 -10.38
N ILE A 220 19.37 -19.92 -9.99
CA ILE A 220 20.37 -20.60 -9.17
C ILE A 220 21.13 -21.59 -10.04
N LYS A 221 22.46 -21.58 -9.96
CA LYS A 221 23.33 -22.53 -10.66
C LYS A 221 24.34 -23.12 -9.70
N VAL A 222 24.55 -24.42 -9.77
CA VAL A 222 25.69 -25.09 -9.18
C VAL A 222 26.76 -25.20 -10.27
N VAL A 223 27.93 -24.68 -9.98
CA VAL A 223 29.04 -24.61 -10.93
C VAL A 223 30.30 -25.20 -10.33
N THR A 224 31.21 -25.64 -11.20
CA THR A 224 32.60 -25.86 -10.81
C THR A 224 33.45 -24.64 -11.16
N GLU A 225 34.37 -24.27 -10.28
CA GLU A 225 35.29 -23.16 -10.50
C GLU A 225 36.70 -23.52 -10.08
N THR A 226 37.69 -22.86 -10.70
CA THR A 226 39.11 -22.98 -10.33
C THR A 226 39.38 -22.29 -8.98
N ALA A 227 40.56 -22.51 -8.41
CA ALA A 227 41.04 -21.81 -7.22
C ALA A 227 41.06 -20.27 -7.37
N ARG A 228 41.13 -19.76 -8.61
CA ARG A 228 41.06 -18.32 -8.93
C ARG A 228 39.63 -17.79 -9.13
N GLY A 229 38.60 -18.65 -9.01
CA GLY A 229 37.20 -18.27 -9.17
C GLY A 229 36.74 -18.19 -10.64
N HIS A 230 37.45 -18.79 -11.59
CA HIS A 230 36.97 -18.93 -12.97
C HIS A 230 36.00 -20.11 -13.06
N GLN A 231 34.77 -19.86 -13.51
CA GLN A 231 33.80 -20.92 -13.76
C GLN A 231 34.27 -21.83 -14.89
N VAL A 232 34.19 -23.13 -14.66
CA VAL A 232 34.58 -24.18 -15.62
C VAL A 232 33.36 -24.86 -16.24
N ALA A 233 32.41 -25.29 -15.42
CA ALA A 233 31.20 -25.97 -15.88
C ALA A 233 30.00 -25.61 -15.04
N VAL A 234 28.80 -25.77 -15.64
CA VAL A 234 27.51 -25.70 -14.93
C VAL A 234 27.00 -27.12 -14.72
N LEU A 235 26.91 -27.58 -13.49
CA LEU A 235 26.45 -28.91 -13.13
C LEU A 235 24.91 -29.00 -13.05
N ARG A 236 24.27 -27.94 -12.57
CA ARG A 236 22.82 -27.82 -12.47
C ARG A 236 22.40 -26.37 -12.57
N SER A 237 21.21 -26.13 -13.13
CA SER A 237 20.62 -24.80 -13.20
C SER A 237 19.12 -24.90 -12.94
N TRP A 238 18.62 -23.99 -12.09
CA TRP A 238 17.20 -23.74 -11.88
C TRP A 238 16.91 -22.32 -12.37
N PRO A 239 16.18 -22.17 -13.47
CA PRO A 239 15.85 -20.86 -13.99
C PRO A 239 14.90 -20.13 -13.03
N GLY A 240 15.19 -18.87 -12.77
CA GLY A 240 14.30 -17.97 -12.03
C GLY A 240 13.25 -17.34 -12.94
N GLN A 241 12.38 -16.54 -12.33
CA GLN A 241 11.40 -15.72 -13.04
C GLN A 241 11.89 -14.27 -13.10
N ALA A 242 11.71 -13.65 -14.25
CA ALA A 242 12.03 -12.23 -14.42
C ALA A 242 11.08 -11.36 -13.56
N SER A 243 11.60 -10.26 -13.06
CA SER A 243 10.78 -9.23 -12.44
C SER A 243 9.93 -8.51 -13.50
N THR A 244 8.70 -8.12 -13.14
CA THR A 244 7.74 -7.49 -14.05
C THR A 244 7.28 -6.17 -13.47
N PRO A 245 7.35 -5.05 -14.22
CA PRO A 245 6.79 -3.77 -13.78
C PRO A 245 5.29 -3.87 -13.54
N VAL A 246 4.82 -3.17 -12.51
CA VAL A 246 3.39 -3.11 -12.19
C VAL A 246 2.89 -1.70 -12.47
N ARG A 247 2.05 -1.58 -13.49
CA ARG A 247 1.39 -0.32 -13.84
C ARG A 247 0.23 -0.07 -12.90
N THR A 248 0.12 1.17 -12.42
CA THR A 248 -0.97 1.64 -11.58
C THR A 248 -1.87 2.62 -12.34
N THR A 249 -2.95 3.05 -11.70
CA THR A 249 -3.83 4.10 -12.22
C THR A 249 -3.45 5.50 -11.70
N ILE A 250 -2.43 5.61 -10.87
CA ILE A 250 -1.97 6.88 -10.30
C ILE A 250 -1.55 7.85 -11.41
N ASP A 251 -2.05 9.08 -11.36
CA ASP A 251 -1.54 10.21 -12.13
C ASP A 251 -0.45 10.91 -11.33
N SER A 252 0.79 10.81 -11.79
CA SER A 252 1.94 11.36 -11.07
C SER A 252 1.92 12.89 -10.97
N GLY A 253 1.30 13.57 -11.95
CA GLY A 253 1.14 15.02 -11.92
C GLY A 253 0.17 15.45 -10.81
N LEU A 254 -1.03 14.86 -10.79
CA LEU A 254 -2.04 15.15 -9.77
C LEU A 254 -1.57 14.72 -8.38
N GLN A 255 -0.87 13.59 -8.27
CA GLN A 255 -0.27 13.14 -7.01
C GLN A 255 0.75 14.15 -6.48
N THR A 256 1.65 14.63 -7.34
CA THR A 256 2.66 15.61 -6.94
C THR A 256 2.01 16.93 -6.52
N ALA A 257 0.96 17.36 -7.21
CA ALA A 257 0.20 18.55 -6.83
C ALA A 257 -0.43 18.39 -5.44
N ALA A 258 -1.01 17.23 -5.15
CA ALA A 258 -1.60 16.94 -3.84
C ALA A 258 -0.54 16.88 -2.72
N ASP A 259 0.59 16.21 -2.96
CA ASP A 259 1.69 16.12 -1.98
C ASP A 259 2.25 17.52 -1.68
N THR A 260 2.47 18.34 -2.72
CA THR A 260 2.98 19.73 -2.58
C THR A 260 1.99 20.62 -1.83
N ALA A 261 0.70 20.54 -2.15
CA ALA A 261 -0.35 21.33 -1.50
C ALA A 261 -0.45 21.02 0.02
N MET A 262 -0.09 19.82 0.43
CA MET A 262 -0.14 19.40 1.84
C MET A 262 1.17 19.59 2.61
N GLU A 263 2.30 19.82 1.96
CA GLU A 263 3.64 19.78 2.57
C GLU A 263 3.78 20.72 3.77
N SER A 264 3.14 21.90 3.72
CA SER A 264 3.22 22.93 4.74
C SER A 264 2.00 23.02 5.67
N LEU A 265 1.05 22.09 5.57
CA LEU A 265 -0.14 22.13 6.41
C LEU A 265 0.20 21.91 7.89
N PRO A 266 -0.35 22.73 8.81
CA PRO A 266 -0.13 22.55 10.24
C PRO A 266 -0.96 21.42 10.85
N GLN A 267 -1.94 20.88 10.13
CA GLN A 267 -2.81 19.76 10.52
C GLN A 267 -2.59 18.54 9.64
N SER A 268 -3.00 17.37 10.15
CA SER A 268 -3.01 16.15 9.33
C SER A 268 -4.08 16.23 8.25
N ALA A 269 -3.73 15.84 7.04
CA ALA A 269 -4.62 15.83 5.89
C ALA A 269 -4.49 14.54 5.08
N ALA A 270 -5.58 14.14 4.42
CA ALA A 270 -5.59 13.07 3.43
C ALA A 270 -6.45 13.45 2.24
N VAL A 271 -6.01 13.03 1.07
CA VAL A 271 -6.67 13.27 -0.20
C VAL A 271 -6.76 11.96 -0.99
N VAL A 272 -7.94 11.69 -1.50
CA VAL A 272 -8.15 10.67 -2.53
C VAL A 272 -8.86 11.31 -3.71
N ALA A 273 -8.29 11.18 -4.90
CA ALA A 273 -8.94 11.55 -6.14
C ALA A 273 -9.13 10.32 -7.01
N VAL A 274 -10.29 10.22 -7.66
CA VAL A 274 -10.65 9.14 -8.56
C VAL A 274 -11.16 9.70 -9.88
N GLN A 275 -10.95 8.95 -10.96
CA GLN A 275 -11.60 9.21 -12.23
C GLN A 275 -13.07 8.84 -12.11
N ALA A 276 -13.97 9.80 -12.22
CA ALA A 276 -15.38 9.61 -11.95
C ALA A 276 -16.04 8.61 -12.91
N SER A 277 -15.66 8.64 -14.18
CA SER A 277 -16.19 7.78 -15.24
C SER A 277 -15.75 6.30 -15.15
N THR A 278 -14.73 5.97 -14.34
CA THR A 278 -14.15 4.62 -14.31
C THR A 278 -13.91 4.06 -12.91
N GLY A 279 -13.85 4.90 -11.88
CA GLY A 279 -13.44 4.52 -10.53
C GLY A 279 -11.91 4.33 -10.35
N ARG A 280 -11.09 4.65 -11.36
CA ARG A 280 -9.63 4.56 -11.24
C ARG A 280 -9.12 5.54 -10.20
N ILE A 281 -8.33 5.07 -9.24
CA ILE A 281 -7.70 5.92 -8.24
C ILE A 281 -6.55 6.67 -8.90
N LEU A 282 -6.66 8.00 -8.96
CA LEU A 282 -5.67 8.88 -9.59
C LEU A 282 -4.64 9.39 -8.59
N THR A 283 -5.06 9.60 -7.34
CA THR A 283 -4.23 10.19 -6.28
C THR A 283 -4.60 9.61 -4.93
N VAL A 284 -3.59 9.29 -4.14
CA VAL A 284 -3.72 8.94 -2.71
C VAL A 284 -2.59 9.63 -1.98
N ALA A 285 -2.89 10.71 -1.32
CA ALA A 285 -1.90 11.50 -0.62
C ALA A 285 -2.29 11.66 0.86
N GLN A 286 -1.28 11.73 1.73
CA GLN A 286 -1.48 12.00 3.15
C GLN A 286 -0.33 12.81 3.72
N HIS A 287 -0.68 13.70 4.64
CA HIS A 287 0.24 14.47 5.46
C HIS A 287 -0.07 14.23 6.93
N THR A 288 0.95 14.12 7.77
CA THR A 288 0.78 13.97 9.21
C THR A 288 1.49 15.10 9.92
N ALA A 289 0.74 15.95 10.58
CA ALA A 289 1.28 17.03 11.39
C ALA A 289 1.36 16.62 12.87
N GLY A 290 2.34 17.20 13.59
CA GLY A 290 2.48 16.98 15.02
C GLY A 290 1.23 17.44 15.78
N GLY A 291 0.73 16.57 16.68
CA GLY A 291 -0.43 16.87 17.53
C GLY A 291 -1.78 16.35 17.02
N THR A 292 -1.90 16.01 15.74
CA THR A 292 -3.10 15.39 15.18
C THR A 292 -2.84 13.96 14.72
N PRO A 293 -3.84 13.04 14.79
CA PRO A 293 -3.66 11.67 14.33
C PRO A 293 -3.34 11.60 12.83
N ALA A 294 -2.57 10.59 12.43
CA ALA A 294 -2.40 10.26 11.01
C ALA A 294 -3.73 9.77 10.43
N ILE A 295 -3.98 10.11 9.16
CA ILE A 295 -5.17 9.71 8.43
C ILE A 295 -4.80 8.58 7.46
N ASP A 296 -5.50 7.45 7.52
CA ASP A 296 -5.43 6.44 6.48
C ASP A 296 -6.47 6.76 5.38
N PRO A 297 -6.04 7.17 4.18
CA PRO A 297 -6.96 7.60 3.12
C PRO A 297 -7.76 6.46 2.50
N LEU A 298 -7.31 5.22 2.60
CA LEU A 298 -7.95 4.06 1.97
C LEU A 298 -8.77 3.23 2.94
N ALA A 299 -8.24 2.94 4.13
CA ALA A 299 -8.86 2.02 5.09
C ALA A 299 -9.30 2.67 6.40
N GLY A 300 -9.00 3.95 6.61
CA GLY A 300 -9.40 4.69 7.80
C GLY A 300 -10.91 4.79 7.94
N ARG A 301 -11.35 4.99 9.18
CA ARG A 301 -12.78 5.06 9.54
C ARG A 301 -13.04 6.36 10.26
N TYR A 302 -13.76 7.25 9.60
CA TYR A 302 -14.00 8.62 10.09
C TYR A 302 -15.48 8.96 10.00
N PRO A 303 -16.03 9.74 10.95
CA PRO A 303 -17.37 10.29 10.81
C PRO A 303 -17.37 11.32 9.66
N PRO A 304 -18.30 11.23 8.71
CA PRO A 304 -18.36 12.20 7.61
C PRO A 304 -18.98 13.54 8.03
N GLY A 305 -19.75 13.59 9.11
CA GLY A 305 -20.48 14.79 9.48
C GLY A 305 -21.36 15.31 8.34
N PRO A 306 -21.62 16.62 8.26
CA PRO A 306 -22.49 17.21 7.22
C PRO A 306 -22.07 16.92 5.76
N ALA A 307 -20.84 16.49 5.47
CA ALA A 307 -20.50 16.01 4.13
C ALA A 307 -21.33 14.79 3.68
N PHE A 308 -21.92 14.06 4.64
CA PHE A 308 -22.83 12.95 4.38
C PHE A 308 -24.20 13.41 3.85
N THR A 309 -24.53 14.70 3.93
CA THR A 309 -25.77 15.24 3.39
C THR A 309 -25.92 15.01 1.89
N ILE A 310 -24.85 14.74 1.16
CA ILE A 310 -24.89 14.22 -0.22
C ILE A 310 -25.76 12.95 -0.28
N VAL A 311 -25.55 12.02 0.65
CA VAL A 311 -26.24 10.72 0.69
C VAL A 311 -27.66 10.87 1.21
N SER A 312 -27.86 11.61 2.30
CA SER A 312 -29.18 11.81 2.87
C SER A 312 -30.07 12.68 1.99
N THR A 313 -29.55 13.65 1.26
CA THR A 313 -30.30 14.41 0.26
C THR A 313 -30.83 13.52 -0.86
N ALA A 314 -30.04 12.58 -1.37
CA ALA A 314 -30.55 11.64 -2.36
C ALA A 314 -31.75 10.82 -1.83
N ALA A 315 -31.71 10.41 -0.55
CA ALA A 315 -32.86 9.74 0.09
C ALA A 315 -34.06 10.68 0.24
N LEU A 316 -33.83 11.93 0.63
CA LEU A 316 -34.89 12.93 0.78
C LEU A 316 -35.56 13.26 -0.55
N LEU A 317 -34.80 13.43 -1.63
CA LEU A 317 -35.30 13.68 -2.98
C LEU A 317 -36.10 12.48 -3.49
N ALA A 318 -35.61 11.27 -3.32
CA ALA A 318 -36.33 10.03 -3.66
C ALA A 318 -37.65 9.90 -2.86
N GLY A 319 -37.67 10.44 -1.64
CA GLY A 319 -38.88 10.58 -0.82
C GLY A 319 -39.78 11.78 -1.17
N GLY A 320 -39.48 12.49 -2.29
CA GLY A 320 -40.29 13.59 -2.80
C GLY A 320 -40.05 14.96 -2.14
N LEU A 321 -38.90 15.18 -1.47
CA LEU A 321 -38.55 16.51 -0.97
C LEU A 321 -38.30 17.46 -2.16
N ASN A 322 -38.93 18.63 -2.12
CA ASN A 322 -38.71 19.71 -3.06
C ASN A 322 -37.60 20.64 -2.54
N VAL A 323 -36.68 21.05 -3.40
CA VAL A 323 -35.56 21.93 -3.03
C VAL A 323 -35.98 23.31 -2.53
N ASN A 324 -37.19 23.78 -2.94
CA ASN A 324 -37.80 25.03 -2.47
C ASN A 324 -38.56 24.87 -1.15
N THR A 325 -38.60 23.66 -0.55
CA THR A 325 -39.23 23.46 0.76
C THR A 325 -38.56 24.33 1.80
N GLN A 326 -39.30 25.13 2.50
CA GLN A 326 -38.78 25.96 3.58
C GLN A 326 -38.49 25.10 4.82
N VAL A 327 -37.24 25.18 5.30
CA VAL A 327 -36.75 24.41 6.45
C VAL A 327 -35.98 25.36 7.38
N PRO A 328 -36.29 25.43 8.67
CA PRO A 328 -35.55 26.31 9.57
C PRO A 328 -34.13 25.82 9.82
N CYS A 329 -33.13 26.71 9.68
CA CYS A 329 -31.76 26.49 10.11
C CYS A 329 -31.52 27.14 11.48
N HIS A 330 -31.89 26.45 12.54
CA HIS A 330 -31.70 26.95 13.91
C HIS A 330 -30.27 26.65 14.41
N SER A 331 -29.78 27.45 15.37
CA SER A 331 -28.53 27.18 16.06
C SER A 331 -28.57 25.85 16.83
N VAL A 332 -29.72 25.47 17.33
CA VAL A 332 -29.97 24.27 18.13
C VAL A 332 -31.24 23.59 17.68
N ASN A 333 -31.23 22.26 17.57
CA ASN A 333 -32.40 21.45 17.30
C ASN A 333 -32.42 20.22 18.23
N ASP A 334 -33.50 20.01 18.96
CA ASP A 334 -33.72 18.80 19.78
C ASP A 334 -34.56 17.80 18.99
N VAL A 335 -33.99 16.63 18.72
CA VAL A 335 -34.70 15.55 18.03
C VAL A 335 -34.59 14.26 18.86
N GLY A 336 -35.71 13.89 19.46
CA GLY A 336 -35.82 12.68 20.28
C GLY A 336 -34.93 12.71 21.55
N GLY A 337 -34.76 13.88 22.17
CA GLY A 337 -33.95 14.09 23.35
C GLY A 337 -32.44 14.20 23.09
N ARG A 338 -32.02 14.24 21.81
CA ARG A 338 -30.65 14.56 21.41
C ARG A 338 -30.60 15.98 20.83
N ILE A 339 -29.67 16.76 21.38
CA ILE A 339 -29.39 18.12 20.91
C ILE A 339 -28.42 18.07 19.76
N PHE A 340 -28.78 18.71 18.65
CA PHE A 340 -27.96 18.94 17.46
C PHE A 340 -27.64 20.43 17.36
N THR A 341 -26.39 20.74 16.98
CA THR A 341 -25.92 22.13 16.81
C THR A 341 -25.14 22.24 15.52
N ASN A 342 -25.16 23.39 14.90
CA ASN A 342 -24.26 23.69 13.80
C ASN A 342 -22.85 23.96 14.34
N VAL A 343 -21.83 23.38 13.72
CA VAL A 343 -20.43 23.56 14.12
C VAL A 343 -19.91 24.95 13.72
N GLN A 344 -20.37 25.46 12.60
CA GLN A 344 -20.10 26.81 12.13
C GLN A 344 -21.24 27.77 12.59
N PRO A 345 -20.94 29.07 12.75
CA PRO A 345 -21.99 30.05 13.01
C PRO A 345 -23.14 29.96 12.00
N GLU A 346 -24.35 30.25 12.44
CA GLU A 346 -25.50 30.29 11.54
C GLU A 346 -25.21 31.20 10.34
N PRO A 347 -25.47 30.75 9.12
CA PRO A 347 -25.15 31.51 7.91
C PRO A 347 -26.07 32.74 7.68
N GLY A 348 -26.93 33.12 8.61
CA GLY A 348 -27.80 34.29 8.46
C GLY A 348 -28.88 34.17 7.36
N LEU A 349 -29.29 32.93 7.10
CA LEU A 349 -30.21 32.58 6.00
C LEU A 349 -31.66 33.06 6.22
N GLY A 350 -31.94 33.72 7.34
CA GLY A 350 -33.29 34.06 7.75
C GLY A 350 -34.02 32.93 8.46
N PRO A 351 -35.31 33.15 8.82
CA PRO A 351 -36.03 32.23 9.72
C PRO A 351 -36.46 30.91 9.04
N GLN A 352 -36.66 30.91 7.74
CA GLN A 352 -37.11 29.73 6.97
C GLN A 352 -36.50 29.76 5.57
N PRO A 353 -35.24 29.45 5.43
CA PRO A 353 -34.61 29.34 4.11
C PRO A 353 -35.17 28.17 3.30
N ALA A 354 -34.98 28.19 2.00
CA ALA A 354 -35.25 27.03 1.16
C ALA A 354 -34.24 25.90 1.46
N PHE A 355 -34.62 24.65 1.29
CA PHE A 355 -33.74 23.50 1.48
C PHE A 355 -32.44 23.59 0.65
N GLU A 356 -32.51 24.22 -0.54
CA GLU A 356 -31.32 24.49 -1.36
C GLU A 356 -30.28 25.34 -0.61
N GLU A 357 -30.72 26.34 0.15
CA GLU A 357 -29.83 27.19 0.95
C GLU A 357 -29.27 26.44 2.15
N ASP A 358 -30.12 25.61 2.81
CA ASP A 358 -29.67 24.75 3.92
C ASP A 358 -28.60 23.76 3.47
N PHE A 359 -28.77 23.15 2.30
CA PHE A 359 -27.78 22.27 1.73
C PHE A 359 -26.50 23.04 1.39
N ALA A 360 -26.62 24.17 0.69
CA ALA A 360 -25.50 24.97 0.27
C ALA A 360 -24.63 25.45 1.44
N HIS A 361 -25.24 25.74 2.58
CA HIS A 361 -24.57 26.19 3.79
C HIS A 361 -24.27 25.08 4.81
N ALA A 362 -24.51 23.82 4.46
CA ALA A 362 -24.26 22.64 5.29
C ALA A 362 -24.98 22.72 6.67
N CYS A 363 -26.21 23.21 6.70
CA CYS A 363 -26.98 23.38 7.93
C CYS A 363 -27.41 22.03 8.54
N GLY A 364 -26.62 21.50 9.48
CA GLY A 364 -26.88 20.21 10.13
C GLY A 364 -28.20 20.17 10.92
N THR A 365 -28.62 21.29 11.51
CA THR A 365 -29.87 21.37 12.27
C THR A 365 -31.09 21.28 11.37
N ALA A 366 -31.09 21.84 10.16
CA ALA A 366 -32.14 21.68 9.17
C ALA A 366 -32.24 20.20 8.74
N PHE A 367 -31.12 19.55 8.46
CA PHE A 367 -31.11 18.13 8.11
C PHE A 367 -31.57 17.22 9.24
N SER A 368 -31.16 17.47 10.49
CA SER A 368 -31.66 16.71 11.64
C SER A 368 -33.18 16.94 11.83
N GLY A 369 -33.67 18.15 11.54
CA GLY A 369 -35.10 18.49 11.55
C GLY A 369 -35.90 17.75 10.48
N LEU A 370 -35.33 17.48 9.31
CA LEU A 370 -35.97 16.72 8.24
C LEU A 370 -35.96 15.19 8.45
N SER A 371 -35.29 14.69 9.49
CA SER A 371 -35.17 13.26 9.75
C SER A 371 -36.47 12.50 9.88
N TRP A 372 -37.58 13.16 10.23
CA TRP A 372 -38.92 12.56 10.27
C TRP A 372 -39.44 12.11 8.90
N ARG A 373 -38.88 12.63 7.79
CA ARG A 373 -39.18 12.20 6.42
C ARG A 373 -38.48 10.90 6.03
N LEU A 374 -37.53 10.46 6.82
CA LEU A 374 -36.68 9.29 6.57
C LEU A 374 -36.87 8.26 7.70
N ASN A 375 -36.65 7.02 7.37
CA ASN A 375 -36.41 5.98 8.35
C ASN A 375 -35.00 5.40 8.20
N GLY A 376 -34.60 4.55 9.13
CA GLY A 376 -33.26 3.99 9.10
C GLY A 376 -32.94 3.15 7.85
N ARG A 377 -33.97 2.53 7.23
CA ARG A 377 -33.80 1.74 6.00
C ARG A 377 -33.58 2.65 4.79
N ASP A 378 -34.24 3.78 4.70
CA ASP A 378 -34.06 4.74 3.60
C ASP A 378 -32.62 5.24 3.56
N LEU A 379 -32.09 5.63 4.73
CA LEU A 379 -30.69 6.05 4.85
C LEU A 379 -29.71 4.94 4.51
N THR A 380 -29.93 3.73 5.00
CA THR A 380 -29.07 2.58 4.71
C THR A 380 -29.15 2.20 3.22
N ALA A 381 -30.33 2.27 2.61
CA ALA A 381 -30.52 2.02 1.19
C ALA A 381 -29.79 3.06 0.33
N ALA A 382 -29.89 4.35 0.67
CA ALA A 382 -29.16 5.42 -0.02
C ALA A 382 -27.64 5.24 0.12
N ALA A 383 -27.16 4.96 1.33
CA ALA A 383 -25.73 4.69 1.57
C ALA A 383 -25.22 3.50 0.73
N SER A 384 -25.96 2.39 0.70
CA SER A 384 -25.65 1.24 -0.17
C SER A 384 -25.74 1.60 -1.65
N GLY A 385 -26.70 2.43 -2.04
CA GLY A 385 -26.85 2.96 -3.40
C GLY A 385 -25.62 3.71 -3.88
N PHE A 386 -24.95 4.43 -2.97
CA PHE A 386 -23.65 5.07 -3.21
C PHE A 386 -22.44 4.13 -3.02
N GLY A 387 -22.67 2.87 -2.73
CA GLY A 387 -21.60 1.87 -2.58
C GLY A 387 -20.94 1.84 -1.20
N LEU A 388 -21.48 2.52 -0.19
CA LEU A 388 -21.00 2.39 1.18
C LEU A 388 -21.35 0.99 1.71
N GLY A 389 -20.35 0.29 2.28
CA GLY A 389 -20.48 -1.10 2.70
C GLY A 389 -20.24 -2.14 1.58
N ALA A 390 -20.03 -1.71 0.33
CA ALA A 390 -19.75 -2.62 -0.76
C ALA A 390 -18.35 -3.25 -0.60
N PRO A 391 -18.17 -4.55 -0.93
CA PRO A 391 -16.85 -5.17 -0.94
C PRO A 391 -16.04 -4.67 -2.13
N TRP A 392 -14.81 -4.24 -1.87
CA TRP A 392 -13.86 -3.86 -2.90
C TRP A 392 -12.70 -4.85 -2.99
N GLN A 393 -12.22 -5.09 -4.20
CA GLN A 393 -11.07 -5.95 -4.47
C GLN A 393 -9.86 -5.09 -4.85
N LEU A 394 -9.31 -4.38 -3.87
CA LEU A 394 -8.07 -3.64 -4.03
C LEU A 394 -6.88 -4.46 -3.51
N PRO A 395 -5.69 -4.31 -4.11
CA PRO A 395 -4.48 -4.96 -3.61
C PRO A 395 -3.99 -4.40 -2.27
N LEU A 396 -4.60 -3.32 -1.80
CA LEU A 396 -4.34 -2.67 -0.52
C LEU A 396 -5.58 -2.75 0.38
N PRO A 397 -5.40 -2.75 1.70
CA PRO A 397 -6.53 -2.61 2.63
C PRO A 397 -7.37 -1.38 2.28
N SER A 398 -8.67 -1.53 2.27
CA SER A 398 -9.60 -0.45 1.95
C SER A 398 -10.91 -0.59 2.73
N PHE A 399 -11.58 0.53 2.95
CA PHE A 399 -12.86 0.59 3.64
C PHE A 399 -13.84 1.42 2.82
N SER A 400 -14.92 0.81 2.38
CA SER A 400 -15.95 1.48 1.54
C SER A 400 -16.91 2.34 2.33
N GLY A 401 -16.94 2.19 3.65
CA GLY A 401 -17.88 2.84 4.54
C GLY A 401 -18.76 1.85 5.29
N SER A 402 -19.46 2.35 6.29
CA SER A 402 -20.44 1.59 7.08
C SER A 402 -21.56 2.51 7.55
N MET A 403 -22.77 2.10 7.30
CA MET A 403 -23.96 2.73 7.86
C MET A 403 -24.88 1.65 8.42
N PRO A 404 -24.69 1.24 9.69
CA PRO A 404 -25.64 0.38 10.38
C PRO A 404 -27.02 1.06 10.40
N THR A 405 -28.08 0.30 10.17
CA THR A 405 -29.44 0.84 10.13
C THR A 405 -29.80 1.55 11.46
N PRO A 406 -29.95 2.87 11.47
CA PRO A 406 -30.24 3.59 12.70
C PRO A 406 -31.66 3.25 13.22
N SER A 407 -31.78 3.10 14.53
CA SER A 407 -33.04 2.79 15.19
C SER A 407 -33.41 3.88 16.21
N GLY A 408 -34.61 4.37 16.13
CA GLY A 408 -35.10 5.46 16.94
C GLY A 408 -34.86 6.85 16.34
N VAL A 409 -35.68 7.82 16.73
CA VAL A 409 -35.76 9.17 16.14
C VAL A 409 -34.38 9.88 16.17
N ALA A 410 -33.77 9.92 17.34
CA ALA A 410 -32.47 10.59 17.53
C ALA A 410 -31.34 9.93 16.71
N ALA A 411 -31.38 8.59 16.55
CA ALA A 411 -30.36 7.88 15.75
C ALA A 411 -30.53 8.12 14.25
N VAL A 412 -31.79 8.21 13.77
CA VAL A 412 -32.09 8.58 12.37
C VAL A 412 -31.63 10.01 12.10
N ALA A 413 -31.94 10.96 13.00
CA ALA A 413 -31.48 12.34 12.88
C ALA A 413 -29.95 12.45 12.84
N ALA A 414 -29.24 11.72 13.70
CA ALA A 414 -27.78 11.67 13.68
C ALA A 414 -27.27 11.08 12.36
N GLY A 415 -27.84 9.98 11.89
CA GLY A 415 -27.48 9.35 10.61
C GLY A 415 -27.70 10.29 9.41
N THR A 416 -28.73 11.14 9.44
CA THR A 416 -29.03 12.10 8.37
C THR A 416 -27.93 13.13 8.18
N ILE A 417 -27.20 13.48 9.25
CA ILE A 417 -26.07 14.42 9.22
C ILE A 417 -24.71 13.70 9.28
N GLY A 418 -24.67 12.40 9.02
CA GLY A 418 -23.41 11.64 9.00
C GLY A 418 -22.73 11.49 10.35
N GLU A 419 -23.50 11.53 11.43
CA GLU A 419 -23.04 11.29 12.80
C GLU A 419 -23.50 9.92 13.34
N GLY A 420 -23.21 9.67 14.60
CA GLY A 420 -23.59 8.42 15.28
C GLY A 420 -22.70 7.27 14.86
N SER A 421 -23.28 6.24 14.22
CA SER A 421 -22.55 5.03 13.79
C SER A 421 -22.05 5.07 12.34
N VAL A 422 -22.27 6.17 11.63
CA VAL A 422 -21.82 6.32 10.24
C VAL A 422 -20.30 6.48 10.22
N GLN A 423 -19.63 5.68 9.42
CA GLN A 423 -18.19 5.77 9.21
C GLN A 423 -17.85 5.62 7.72
N VAL A 424 -16.93 6.42 7.25
CA VAL A 424 -16.45 6.43 5.87
C VAL A 424 -14.92 6.54 5.80
N SER A 425 -14.35 6.18 4.66
CA SER A 425 -12.97 6.55 4.32
C SER A 425 -12.95 7.70 3.30
N PRO A 426 -11.84 8.43 3.15
CA PRO A 426 -11.69 9.38 2.05
C PRO A 426 -11.94 8.73 0.68
N LEU A 427 -11.45 7.50 0.45
CA LEU A 427 -11.76 6.76 -0.77
C LEU A 427 -13.27 6.53 -0.94
N GLY A 428 -13.98 6.15 0.14
CA GLY A 428 -15.44 5.95 0.10
C GLY A 428 -16.18 7.20 -0.33
N MET A 429 -15.82 8.34 0.22
CA MET A 429 -16.45 9.62 -0.13
C MET A 429 -16.07 10.12 -1.54
N ALA A 430 -14.86 9.84 -2.01
CA ALA A 430 -14.48 10.13 -3.40
C ALA A 430 -15.32 9.31 -4.41
N ILE A 431 -15.64 8.04 -4.10
CA ILE A 431 -16.55 7.21 -4.91
C ILE A 431 -18.00 7.74 -4.87
N VAL A 432 -18.46 8.24 -3.71
CA VAL A 432 -19.75 8.92 -3.61
C VAL A 432 -19.82 10.13 -4.55
N ALA A 433 -18.80 11.00 -4.53
CA ALA A 433 -18.71 12.16 -5.41
C ALA A 433 -18.65 11.75 -6.90
N ALA A 434 -17.91 10.70 -7.23
CA ALA A 434 -17.80 10.16 -8.59
C ALA A 434 -19.17 9.69 -9.12
N GLN A 435 -19.96 9.03 -8.29
CA GLN A 435 -21.29 8.59 -8.68
C GLN A 435 -22.26 9.77 -8.87
N VAL A 436 -22.17 10.81 -8.05
CA VAL A 436 -22.94 12.04 -8.28
C VAL A 436 -22.57 12.66 -9.61
N ALA A 437 -21.26 12.74 -9.91
CA ALA A 437 -20.77 13.33 -11.16
C ALA A 437 -21.31 12.62 -12.41
N THR A 438 -21.28 11.29 -12.42
CA THR A 438 -21.55 10.48 -13.62
C THR A 438 -22.95 9.85 -13.65
N GLY A 439 -23.58 9.68 -12.49
CA GLY A 439 -24.80 8.87 -12.34
C GLY A 439 -24.53 7.36 -12.28
N THR A 440 -23.29 6.92 -12.43
CA THR A 440 -22.93 5.50 -12.45
C THR A 440 -21.98 5.16 -11.30
N ARG A 441 -22.24 4.05 -10.64
CA ARG A 441 -21.39 3.53 -9.57
C ARG A 441 -20.26 2.66 -10.15
N HIS A 442 -19.04 3.05 -9.87
CA HIS A 442 -17.85 2.28 -10.20
C HIS A 442 -17.16 1.75 -8.94
N THR A 443 -16.54 0.57 -9.02
CA THR A 443 -15.65 0.09 -7.96
C THR A 443 -14.28 0.74 -8.12
N PRO A 444 -13.61 1.15 -7.03
CA PRO A 444 -12.28 1.72 -7.14
C PRO A 444 -11.27 0.69 -7.66
N SER A 445 -10.31 1.16 -8.47
CA SER A 445 -9.22 0.32 -8.98
C SER A 445 -7.87 1.05 -8.92
N LEU A 446 -6.80 0.29 -8.63
CA LEU A 446 -5.41 0.77 -8.61
C LEU A 446 -4.57 0.23 -9.77
N THR A 447 -5.12 -0.68 -10.58
CA THR A 447 -4.43 -1.27 -11.73
C THR A 447 -5.28 -1.13 -12.99
N PRO A 448 -4.68 -0.85 -14.17
CA PRO A 448 -5.38 -0.80 -15.43
C PRO A 448 -6.10 -2.14 -15.73
N GLY A 449 -7.27 -2.06 -16.34
CA GLY A 449 -8.05 -3.24 -16.70
C GLY A 449 -8.92 -3.86 -15.59
N ALA A 450 -8.76 -3.43 -14.35
CA ALA A 450 -9.56 -3.90 -13.22
C ALA A 450 -10.87 -3.10 -13.01
N THR A 451 -11.41 -2.51 -14.07
CA THR A 451 -12.68 -1.79 -13.98
C THR A 451 -13.83 -2.79 -13.99
N HIS A 452 -14.38 -3.04 -12.83
CA HIS A 452 -15.62 -3.79 -12.71
C HIS A 452 -16.75 -2.80 -12.42
N ALA A 453 -17.79 -2.79 -13.27
CA ALA A 453 -19.05 -2.17 -12.87
C ALA A 453 -19.46 -2.77 -11.53
N ALA A 454 -19.80 -1.92 -10.56
CA ALA A 454 -20.19 -2.41 -9.25
C ALA A 454 -21.41 -3.31 -9.39
N LYS A 455 -21.30 -4.56 -9.01
CA LYS A 455 -22.46 -5.44 -8.84
C LYS A 455 -23.27 -4.92 -7.67
N GLY A 456 -24.50 -4.55 -7.89
CA GLY A 456 -25.44 -4.09 -6.86
C GLY A 456 -26.77 -3.75 -7.52
N GLY A 457 -27.88 -3.83 -6.77
CA GLY A 457 -29.18 -3.38 -7.25
C GLY A 457 -29.17 -1.91 -7.67
N ASP A 458 -30.20 -1.51 -8.40
CA ASP A 458 -30.40 -0.12 -8.76
C ASP A 458 -30.43 0.76 -7.51
N PRO A 459 -29.79 1.94 -7.55
CA PRO A 459 -29.84 2.87 -6.41
C PRO A 459 -31.29 3.33 -6.18
N PRO A 460 -31.67 3.60 -4.92
CA PRO A 460 -33.03 4.02 -4.59
C PRO A 460 -33.35 5.47 -4.99
N PHE A 461 -32.51 6.09 -5.82
CA PHE A 461 -32.65 7.46 -6.31
C PHE A 461 -32.50 7.49 -7.84
N SER A 462 -33.22 8.41 -8.46
CA SER A 462 -33.27 8.54 -9.92
C SER A 462 -32.15 9.39 -10.50
N ALA A 463 -32.00 9.36 -11.83
CA ALA A 463 -31.09 10.27 -12.53
C ALA A 463 -31.48 11.75 -12.34
N ALA A 464 -32.78 12.05 -12.17
CA ALA A 464 -33.28 13.39 -11.87
C ALA A 464 -32.86 13.85 -10.47
N ASP A 465 -32.91 12.95 -9.47
CA ASP A 465 -32.44 13.25 -8.11
C ASP A 465 -30.95 13.57 -8.10
N LEU A 466 -30.15 12.81 -8.85
CA LEU A 466 -28.72 13.09 -9.00
C LEU A 466 -28.45 14.41 -9.76
N ALA A 467 -29.26 14.75 -10.75
CA ALA A 467 -29.15 16.05 -11.43
C ALA A 467 -29.43 17.21 -10.48
N THR A 468 -30.49 17.08 -9.64
CA THR A 468 -30.82 18.04 -8.59
C THR A 468 -29.67 18.15 -7.58
N LEU A 469 -29.13 17.01 -7.14
CA LEU A 469 -28.00 16.98 -6.19
C LEU A 469 -26.75 17.68 -6.75
N ARG A 470 -26.46 17.55 -8.06
CA ARG A 470 -25.38 18.31 -8.71
C ARG A 470 -25.64 19.82 -8.62
N THR A 471 -26.86 20.27 -8.87
CA THR A 471 -27.23 21.70 -8.73
C THR A 471 -26.98 22.19 -7.30
N LEU A 472 -27.40 21.43 -6.31
CA LEU A 472 -27.18 21.75 -4.89
C LEU A 472 -25.67 21.81 -4.56
N MET A 473 -24.90 20.82 -4.99
CA MET A 473 -23.44 20.80 -4.79
C MET A 473 -22.73 21.96 -5.52
N ARG A 474 -23.27 22.43 -6.64
CA ARG A 474 -22.77 23.62 -7.30
C ARG A 474 -23.07 24.88 -6.50
N ALA A 475 -24.27 25.02 -5.96
CA ALA A 475 -24.66 26.14 -5.09
C ALA A 475 -23.75 26.25 -3.86
N THR A 476 -23.39 25.10 -3.24
CA THR A 476 -22.45 25.06 -2.09
C THR A 476 -21.11 25.72 -2.42
N VAL A 477 -20.60 25.50 -3.64
CA VAL A 477 -19.31 26.06 -4.09
C VAL A 477 -19.45 27.50 -4.58
N GLN A 478 -20.59 27.88 -5.17
CA GLN A 478 -20.76 29.24 -5.72
C GLN A 478 -21.00 30.29 -4.66
N ASN A 479 -21.87 30.01 -3.71
CA ASN A 479 -22.37 30.98 -2.72
C ASN A 479 -22.63 30.39 -1.32
N GLY A 480 -22.28 29.10 -1.12
CA GLY A 480 -22.47 28.40 0.15
C GLY A 480 -21.18 28.24 0.97
N ALA A 481 -21.13 27.18 1.74
CA ALA A 481 -20.07 26.90 2.71
C ALA A 481 -18.73 26.46 2.08
N ALA A 482 -18.66 26.26 0.75
CA ALA A 482 -17.44 25.85 0.04
C ALA A 482 -16.98 26.86 -1.01
N THR A 483 -17.24 28.16 -0.82
CA THR A 483 -16.83 29.22 -1.78
C THR A 483 -15.32 29.26 -2.02
N GLU A 484 -14.51 28.82 -1.07
CA GLU A 484 -13.06 28.67 -1.19
C GLU A 484 -12.65 27.63 -2.25
N ALA A 485 -13.54 26.71 -2.63
CA ALA A 485 -13.35 25.75 -3.72
C ALA A 485 -13.81 26.27 -5.08
N ASN A 486 -14.29 27.51 -5.18
CA ASN A 486 -14.78 28.09 -6.43
C ASN A 486 -13.61 28.56 -7.31
N LEU A 487 -13.31 27.80 -8.34
CA LEU A 487 -12.24 28.10 -9.30
C LEU A 487 -12.77 28.95 -10.45
N ALA A 488 -12.11 30.08 -10.74
CA ALA A 488 -12.50 30.99 -11.82
C ALA A 488 -12.55 30.27 -13.16
N GLY A 489 -13.67 30.37 -13.87
CA GLY A 489 -13.88 29.76 -15.18
C GLY A 489 -14.05 28.24 -15.17
N GLN A 490 -14.12 27.60 -14.00
CA GLN A 490 -14.26 26.16 -13.86
C GLN A 490 -15.48 25.78 -13.00
N GLN A 491 -16.13 24.68 -13.35
CA GLN A 491 -17.29 24.21 -12.60
C GLN A 491 -16.86 23.17 -11.57
N VAL A 492 -16.69 23.60 -10.33
CA VAL A 492 -16.48 22.72 -9.18
C VAL A 492 -17.81 22.49 -8.49
N TYR A 493 -18.06 21.27 -8.08
CA TYR A 493 -19.23 20.80 -7.35
C TYR A 493 -18.76 20.17 -6.05
N GLY A 494 -19.36 20.48 -4.92
CA GLY A 494 -18.88 19.92 -3.66
C GLY A 494 -19.82 20.16 -2.49
N GLN A 495 -19.56 19.41 -1.42
CA GLN A 495 -20.17 19.59 -0.11
C GLN A 495 -19.07 19.55 0.94
N VAL A 496 -19.27 20.29 2.00
CA VAL A 496 -18.37 20.34 3.17
C VAL A 496 -19.05 19.82 4.42
N GLY A 497 -18.26 19.48 5.40
CA GLY A 497 -18.78 19.11 6.70
C GLY A 497 -17.66 19.06 7.74
N THR A 498 -17.96 19.58 8.92
CA THR A 498 -17.05 19.51 10.08
C THR A 498 -17.77 18.80 11.22
N VAL A 499 -17.09 17.83 11.84
CA VAL A 499 -17.64 17.02 12.92
C VAL A 499 -16.58 16.74 13.99
N ALA A 500 -17.00 16.77 15.26
CA ALA A 500 -16.11 16.43 16.37
C ALA A 500 -15.85 14.93 16.43
N MET A 501 -14.58 14.56 16.56
CA MET A 501 -14.14 13.21 16.85
C MET A 501 -13.74 13.07 18.32
N LYS A 502 -14.22 12.01 18.99
CA LYS A 502 -13.78 11.70 20.37
C LYS A 502 -12.43 10.97 20.32
N THR A 503 -11.35 11.74 20.42
CA THR A 503 -9.99 11.20 20.47
C THR A 503 -9.21 11.82 21.63
N GLY A 504 -8.87 11.00 22.63
CA GLY A 504 -8.03 11.45 23.75
C GLY A 504 -8.66 12.53 24.65
N LYS A 505 -7.81 13.41 25.18
CA LYS A 505 -8.18 14.48 26.14
C LYS A 505 -8.70 15.77 25.46
N HIS A 506 -8.33 15.98 24.21
CA HIS A 506 -8.71 17.17 23.43
C HIS A 506 -9.56 16.75 22.24
N PRO A 507 -10.63 17.50 21.92
CA PRO A 507 -11.42 17.23 20.73
C PRO A 507 -10.55 17.41 19.47
N VAL A 508 -10.71 16.48 18.53
CA VAL A 508 -10.17 16.59 17.17
C VAL A 508 -11.37 16.74 16.25
N TRP A 509 -11.27 17.69 15.35
CA TRP A 509 -12.31 17.97 14.37
C TRP A 509 -11.92 17.37 13.03
N ALA A 510 -12.85 16.64 12.43
CA ALA A 510 -12.75 16.13 11.06
C ALA A 510 -13.45 17.11 10.13
N SER A 511 -12.69 17.78 9.28
CA SER A 511 -13.18 18.71 8.28
C SER A 511 -13.07 18.08 6.89
N TRP A 512 -14.19 18.03 6.19
CA TRP A 512 -14.32 17.36 4.90
C TRP A 512 -14.62 18.35 3.78
N PHE A 513 -14.08 18.05 2.60
CA PHE A 513 -14.61 18.47 1.31
C PHE A 513 -14.79 17.22 0.44
N VAL A 514 -15.97 17.08 -0.14
CA VAL A 514 -16.33 15.95 -1.03
C VAL A 514 -16.96 16.52 -2.29
N GLY A 515 -16.31 16.33 -3.43
CA GLY A 515 -16.78 16.97 -4.65
C GLY A 515 -16.06 16.51 -5.90
N TYR A 516 -16.24 17.23 -7.00
CA TYR A 516 -15.63 16.90 -8.28
C TYR A 516 -15.50 18.12 -9.19
N ARG A 517 -14.61 18.00 -10.19
CA ARG A 517 -14.48 18.87 -11.35
C ARG A 517 -14.25 18.02 -12.60
N GLY A 518 -15.13 18.17 -13.59
CA GLY A 518 -15.08 17.33 -14.78
C GLY A 518 -15.11 15.85 -14.43
N ASP A 519 -14.13 15.10 -14.89
CA ASP A 519 -14.01 13.65 -14.63
C ASP A 519 -13.15 13.30 -13.40
N VAL A 520 -12.80 14.28 -12.57
CA VAL A 520 -12.03 14.05 -11.34
C VAL A 520 -12.90 14.31 -10.13
N ALA A 521 -13.20 13.25 -9.39
CA ALA A 521 -13.89 13.30 -8.09
C ALA A 521 -12.87 13.18 -6.96
N ILE A 522 -13.07 13.96 -5.89
CA ILE A 522 -12.12 14.11 -4.79
C ILE A 522 -12.83 14.05 -3.44
N ALA A 523 -12.17 13.48 -2.46
CA ALA A 523 -12.46 13.67 -1.05
C ALA A 523 -11.19 14.12 -0.32
N VAL A 524 -11.32 15.19 0.41
CA VAL A 524 -10.29 15.75 1.29
C VAL A 524 -10.79 15.63 2.73
N LEU A 525 -9.93 15.15 3.61
CA LEU A 525 -10.15 15.12 5.05
C LEU A 525 -8.99 15.79 5.75
N GLU A 526 -9.29 16.77 6.61
CA GLU A 526 -8.32 17.38 7.51
C GLU A 526 -8.72 17.09 8.97
N LEU A 527 -7.73 16.76 9.81
CA LEU A 527 -7.89 16.59 11.25
C LEU A 527 -7.17 17.71 11.98
N SER A 528 -7.92 18.54 12.70
CA SER A 528 -7.40 19.70 13.41
C SER A 528 -7.94 19.82 14.83
N HIS A 529 -7.38 20.72 15.63
CA HIS A 529 -7.91 21.09 16.94
C HIS A 529 -8.89 22.28 16.87
N SER A 530 -9.17 22.80 15.67
CA SER A 530 -10.09 23.92 15.44
C SER A 530 -11.28 23.50 14.58
N PRO A 531 -12.51 23.80 15.00
CA PRO A 531 -13.69 23.57 14.15
C PRO A 531 -13.75 24.52 12.94
N ALA A 532 -12.96 25.58 12.92
CA ALA A 532 -12.91 26.56 11.83
C ALA A 532 -12.03 26.10 10.65
N THR A 533 -11.36 24.95 10.75
CA THR A 533 -10.56 24.40 9.64
C THR A 533 -11.50 24.02 8.49
N SER A 534 -11.14 24.46 7.27
CA SER A 534 -11.88 24.16 6.03
C SER A 534 -10.99 23.32 5.10
N ALA A 535 -11.53 22.21 4.61
CA ALA A 535 -10.85 21.37 3.62
C ALA A 535 -11.06 21.87 2.18
N ALA A 536 -11.90 22.89 1.96
CA ALA A 536 -12.22 23.41 0.63
C ALA A 536 -11.03 24.07 -0.07
N PRO A 537 -10.17 24.88 0.59
CA PRO A 537 -8.98 25.45 -0.06
C PRO A 537 -8.00 24.40 -0.58
N LEU A 538 -7.75 23.35 0.19
CA LEU A 538 -6.89 22.24 -0.23
C LEU A 538 -7.48 21.52 -1.44
N ALA A 539 -8.79 21.25 -1.41
CA ALA A 539 -9.49 20.66 -2.55
C ALA A 539 -9.38 21.53 -3.81
N ALA A 540 -9.52 22.85 -3.68
CA ALA A 540 -9.39 23.81 -4.77
C ALA A 540 -8.01 23.72 -5.44
N GLN A 541 -6.93 23.73 -4.65
CA GLN A 541 -5.57 23.66 -5.16
C GLN A 541 -5.34 22.38 -5.98
N ILE A 542 -5.85 21.25 -5.51
CA ILE A 542 -5.67 19.96 -6.17
C ILE A 542 -6.56 19.87 -7.41
N LEU A 543 -7.82 20.30 -7.33
CA LEU A 543 -8.73 20.31 -8.47
C LEU A 543 -8.28 21.27 -9.57
N ALA A 544 -7.58 22.36 -9.23
CA ALA A 544 -6.99 23.26 -10.22
C ALA A 544 -5.91 22.56 -11.06
N ALA A 545 -5.17 21.64 -10.47
CA ALA A 545 -4.14 20.85 -11.15
C ALA A 545 -4.70 19.60 -11.89
N ALA A 546 -5.98 19.29 -11.72
CA ALA A 546 -6.60 18.15 -12.38
C ALA A 546 -6.66 18.36 -13.90
N PRO A 547 -6.48 17.31 -14.71
CA PRO A 547 -6.53 17.40 -16.18
C PRO A 547 -7.90 17.80 -16.72
#